data_1e37f93a1e56c79d44feb9cccd99076a
#
_entry.id   1e37f93a1e56c79d44feb9cccd99076a
#
_cell.length_a   1.000
_cell.length_b   1.000
_cell.length_c   1.000
_cell.angle_alpha   90.00
_cell.angle_beta   90.00
_cell.angle_gamma   90.00
#
_symmetry.space_group_name_H-M   'P 1'
#
loop_
_entity.id
_entity.type
_entity.pdbx_description
1 polymer ?
#
loop_
_entity_poly.entity_id
_entity_poly.type
_entity_poly.pdbx_seq_one_letter_code
_entity_poly.pdbx_strand_id
1 'polypeptide(L)'
;MKKVFFIVCLVAATVTSMAQPKVYLTRDISPESLVKIYKALGVKAEGRVAVKISTGEGSNPNYLKPELIKDLVYEVDGTIVECNTAYGSGPGNEKDERNSSA
;
A
#
# COMPACT_ATOMS: atom_id res chain seq x y z
N MET A 1 36.18 7.24 42.02
CA MET A 1 34.84 6.58 42.12
C MET A 1 33.72 7.35 41.40
N LYS A 2 33.68 8.68 41.49
CA LYS A 2 32.65 9.48 40.78
C LYS A 2 32.69 9.35 39.25
N LYS A 3 33.86 9.19 38.64
CA LYS A 3 34.03 9.03 37.19
C LYS A 3 33.53 7.69 36.64
N VAL A 4 33.65 6.62 37.43
CA VAL A 4 33.16 5.27 37.08
C VAL A 4 31.65 5.23 37.11
N PHE A 5 31.00 5.91 38.06
CA PHE A 5 29.56 6.02 38.15
C PHE A 5 28.95 6.76 36.96
N PHE A 6 29.62 7.79 36.48
CA PHE A 6 29.20 8.55 35.29
C PHE A 6 29.27 7.72 34.01
N ILE A 7 30.30 6.89 33.85
CA ILE A 7 30.46 5.99 32.71
C ILE A 7 29.41 4.90 32.70
N VAL A 8 29.06 4.32 33.87
CA VAL A 8 28.00 3.32 34.00
C VAL A 8 26.62 3.90 33.65
N CYS A 9 26.34 5.12 34.08
CA CYS A 9 25.09 5.81 33.69
C CYS A 9 25.03 6.13 32.19
N LEU A 10 26.16 6.48 31.58
CA LEU A 10 26.21 6.74 30.13
C LEU A 10 26.01 5.48 29.29
N VAL A 11 26.54 4.35 29.74
CA VAL A 11 26.33 3.05 29.07
C VAL A 11 24.91 2.55 29.22
N ALA A 12 24.27 2.81 30.38
CA ALA A 12 22.86 2.46 30.59
C ALA A 12 21.90 3.29 29.73
N ALA A 13 22.28 4.51 29.33
CA ALA A 13 21.48 5.35 28.45
C ALA A 13 21.52 4.93 26.97
N THR A 14 22.43 4.05 26.58
CA THR A 14 22.52 3.50 25.22
C THR A 14 21.71 2.22 24.99
N VAL A 15 20.99 1.73 26.00
CA VAL A 15 19.99 0.66 25.84
C VAL A 15 18.69 1.27 25.27
N THR A 16 18.81 1.72 24.15
CA THR A 16 17.99 2.35 23.16
C THR A 16 16.66 1.70 22.93
N SER A 17 15.70 2.54 22.87
CA SER A 17 14.40 2.34 22.27
C SER A 17 14.51 1.69 20.89
N MET A 18 14.46 0.39 20.82
CA MET A 18 14.03 -0.28 19.60
C MET A 18 12.57 0.09 19.44
N ALA A 19 12.30 1.03 18.54
CA ALA A 19 10.94 1.37 18.19
C ALA A 19 10.24 0.09 17.74
N GLN A 20 9.25 -0.35 18.49
CA GLN A 20 8.46 -1.51 18.10
C GLN A 20 7.72 -1.19 16.80
N PRO A 21 7.69 -2.12 15.83
CA PRO A 21 6.93 -1.94 14.61
C PRO A 21 5.45 -1.77 14.95
N LYS A 22 4.81 -0.77 14.33
CA LYS A 22 3.40 -0.49 14.53
C LYS A 22 2.60 -1.07 13.36
N VAL A 23 1.50 -1.74 13.67
CA VAL A 23 0.53 -2.22 12.70
C VAL A 23 -0.78 -1.47 12.92
N TYR A 24 -1.35 -0.98 11.83
CA TYR A 24 -2.62 -0.27 11.85
C TYR A 24 -3.70 -1.15 11.24
N LEU A 25 -4.85 -1.23 11.88
CA LEU A 25 -6.01 -2.01 11.46
C LEU A 25 -7.27 -1.15 11.51
N THR A 26 -8.13 -1.30 10.53
CA THR A 26 -9.49 -0.78 10.54
C THR A 26 -10.49 -1.90 10.27
N ARG A 27 -11.67 -1.82 10.88
CA ARG A 27 -12.82 -2.67 10.55
C ARG A 27 -13.79 -2.00 9.58
N ASP A 28 -13.60 -0.71 9.38
CA ASP A 28 -14.40 0.07 8.45
C ASP A 28 -13.77 0.00 7.06
N ILE A 29 -14.47 -0.66 6.13
CA ILE A 29 -14.08 -0.80 4.73
C ILE A 29 -14.79 0.28 3.94
N SER A 30 -14.29 1.51 4.03
CA SER A 30 -14.78 2.67 3.33
C SER A 30 -13.65 3.46 2.67
N PRO A 31 -13.91 4.28 1.65
CA PRO A 31 -12.91 5.14 1.03
C PRO A 31 -12.23 6.06 2.05
N GLU A 32 -12.99 6.65 2.96
CA GLU A 32 -12.49 7.55 4.01
C GLU A 32 -11.56 6.81 4.98
N SER A 33 -11.94 5.61 5.37
CA SER A 33 -11.16 4.79 6.29
C SER A 33 -9.84 4.33 5.66
N LEU A 34 -9.83 4.04 4.36
CA LEU A 34 -8.63 3.69 3.61
C LEU A 34 -7.63 4.86 3.58
N VAL A 35 -8.09 6.06 3.31
CA VAL A 35 -7.26 7.28 3.37
C VAL A 35 -6.75 7.52 4.80
N LYS A 36 -7.60 7.34 5.78
CA LYS A 36 -7.25 7.52 7.20
C LYS A 36 -6.15 6.56 7.64
N ILE A 37 -6.24 5.28 7.27
CA ILE A 37 -5.20 4.29 7.64
C ILE A 37 -3.89 4.56 6.90
N TYR A 38 -3.93 5.01 5.66
CA TYR A 38 -2.75 5.46 4.93
C TYR A 38 -2.05 6.62 5.65
N LYS A 39 -2.79 7.64 6.06
CA LYS A 39 -2.25 8.77 6.80
C LYS A 39 -1.67 8.37 8.16
N ALA A 40 -2.26 7.38 8.82
CA ALA A 40 -1.77 6.86 10.09
C ALA A 40 -0.37 6.22 9.97
N LEU A 41 0.01 5.70 8.81
CA LEU A 41 1.35 5.15 8.58
C LEU A 41 2.45 6.21 8.72
N GLY A 42 2.13 7.49 8.54
CA GLY A 42 3.10 8.58 8.62
C GLY A 42 4.13 8.59 7.48
N VAL A 43 3.93 7.76 6.46
CA VAL A 43 4.76 7.72 5.25
C VAL A 43 4.01 8.40 4.12
N LYS A 44 4.67 9.33 3.46
CA LYS A 44 4.10 10.03 2.30
C LYS A 44 4.68 9.44 1.02
N ALA A 45 3.80 9.02 0.11
CA ALA A 45 4.22 8.66 -1.23
C ALA A 45 4.66 9.91 -1.99
N GLU A 46 5.80 9.84 -2.67
CA GLU A 46 6.39 10.97 -3.38
C GLU A 46 6.75 10.60 -4.83
N GLY A 47 6.85 11.60 -5.69
CA GLY A 47 7.19 11.43 -7.09
C GLY A 47 6.04 10.83 -7.90
N ARG A 48 6.37 10.00 -8.87
CA ARG A 48 5.39 9.29 -9.71
C ARG A 48 4.88 8.05 -8.98
N VAL A 49 3.69 8.14 -8.42
CA VAL A 49 3.10 7.07 -7.60
C VAL A 49 2.29 6.11 -8.47
N ALA A 50 2.64 4.83 -8.43
CA ALA A 50 1.86 3.76 -9.02
C ALA A 50 1.06 3.03 -7.94
N VAL A 51 -0.24 2.95 -8.11
CA VAL A 51 -1.14 2.19 -7.23
C VAL A 51 -1.46 0.86 -7.92
N LYS A 52 -0.76 -0.19 -7.52
CA LYS A 52 -1.00 -1.54 -8.05
C LYS A 52 -2.28 -2.10 -7.45
N ILE A 53 -3.17 -2.55 -8.32
CA ILE A 53 -4.40 -3.23 -7.95
C ILE A 53 -4.47 -4.61 -8.58
N SER A 54 -5.42 -5.41 -8.13
CA SER A 54 -5.83 -6.64 -8.79
C SER A 54 -7.29 -6.49 -9.20
N THR A 55 -7.54 -6.45 -10.50
CA THR A 55 -8.88 -6.23 -11.06
C THR A 55 -9.73 -7.49 -11.07
N GLY A 56 -9.13 -8.64 -10.75
CA GLY A 56 -9.81 -9.92 -10.76
C GLY A 56 -9.96 -10.51 -12.16
N GLU A 57 -10.68 -11.60 -12.25
CA GLU A 57 -10.99 -12.28 -13.52
C GLU A 57 -12.31 -11.79 -14.07
N GLY A 58 -12.46 -11.78 -15.40
CA GLY A 58 -13.57 -11.13 -16.10
C GLY A 58 -14.98 -11.61 -15.75
N SER A 59 -15.14 -12.82 -15.21
CA SER A 59 -16.43 -13.36 -14.77
C SER A 59 -16.62 -13.34 -13.24
N ASN A 60 -15.61 -12.94 -12.48
CA ASN A 60 -15.67 -12.97 -11.02
C ASN A 60 -16.13 -11.62 -10.46
N PRO A 61 -17.26 -11.56 -9.72
CA PRO A 61 -17.75 -10.31 -9.13
C PRO A 61 -16.95 -9.86 -7.89
N ASN A 62 -16.06 -10.70 -7.39
CA ASN A 62 -15.30 -10.46 -6.16
C ASN A 62 -13.97 -9.73 -6.43
N TYR A 63 -14.03 -8.63 -7.13
CA TYR A 63 -12.88 -7.77 -7.40
C TYR A 63 -12.91 -6.52 -6.52
N LEU A 64 -11.76 -5.88 -6.40
CA LEU A 64 -11.65 -4.62 -5.68
C LEU A 64 -12.44 -3.52 -6.41
N LYS A 65 -13.44 -2.97 -5.74
CA LYS A 65 -14.28 -1.92 -6.33
C LYS A 65 -13.48 -0.61 -6.49
N PRO A 66 -13.49 0.01 -7.67
CA PRO A 66 -12.80 1.28 -7.91
C PRO A 66 -13.22 2.40 -6.95
N GLU A 67 -14.49 2.41 -6.56
CA GLU A 67 -15.05 3.40 -5.64
C GLU A 67 -14.36 3.36 -4.26
N LEU A 68 -13.93 2.18 -3.82
CA LEU A 68 -13.24 2.03 -2.54
C LEU A 68 -11.86 2.70 -2.53
N ILE A 69 -11.12 2.61 -3.63
CA ILE A 69 -9.73 3.09 -3.70
C ILE A 69 -9.59 4.49 -4.28
N LYS A 70 -10.64 5.02 -4.87
CA LYS A 70 -10.64 6.29 -5.61
C LYS A 70 -10.03 7.44 -4.79
N ASP A 71 -10.50 7.62 -3.57
CA ASP A 71 -10.06 8.72 -2.70
C ASP A 71 -8.58 8.57 -2.32
N LEU A 72 -8.11 7.35 -2.09
CA LEU A 72 -6.69 7.10 -1.85
C LEU A 72 -5.83 7.41 -3.07
N VAL A 73 -6.28 7.04 -4.26
CA VAL A 73 -5.56 7.34 -5.51
C VAL A 73 -5.41 8.83 -5.70
N TYR A 74 -6.46 9.61 -5.42
CA TYR A 74 -6.38 11.07 -5.45
C TYR A 74 -5.48 11.63 -4.34
N GLU A 75 -5.55 11.09 -3.13
CA GLU A 75 -4.72 11.54 -2.00
C GLU A 75 -3.22 11.42 -2.29
N VAL A 76 -2.80 10.39 -3.02
CA VAL A 76 -1.39 10.15 -3.36
C VAL A 76 -1.02 10.68 -4.75
N ASP A 77 -1.94 11.31 -5.47
CA ASP A 77 -1.77 11.71 -6.87
C ASP A 77 -1.24 10.53 -7.73
N GLY A 78 -1.88 9.39 -7.55
CA GLY A 78 -1.42 8.11 -8.10
C GLY A 78 -2.03 7.75 -9.44
N THR A 79 -1.32 6.89 -10.16
CA THR A 79 -1.81 6.23 -11.37
C THR A 79 -2.10 4.76 -11.06
N ILE A 80 -3.29 4.29 -11.37
CA ILE A 80 -3.64 2.88 -11.21
C ILE A 80 -2.87 2.06 -12.25
N VAL A 81 -2.28 0.95 -11.79
CA VAL A 81 -1.54 0.00 -12.63
C VAL A 81 -1.99 -1.42 -12.36
N GLU A 82 -2.03 -2.23 -13.40
CA GLU A 82 -2.36 -3.64 -13.33
C GLU A 82 -1.42 -4.44 -14.25
N CYS A 83 -1.20 -5.70 -13.95
CA CYS A 83 -0.50 -6.64 -14.81
C CYS A 83 -1.50 -7.53 -15.53
N ASN A 84 -1.25 -7.81 -16.81
CA ASN A 84 -2.01 -8.84 -17.51
C ASN A 84 -1.82 -10.20 -16.85
N THR A 85 -2.91 -10.97 -16.74
CA THR A 85 -2.84 -12.31 -16.20
C THR A 85 -2.20 -13.28 -17.21
N ALA A 86 -1.46 -14.27 -16.71
CA ALA A 86 -0.89 -15.34 -17.52
C ALA A 86 -1.97 -16.33 -18.03
N TYR A 87 -3.16 -16.27 -17.48
CA TYR A 87 -4.29 -17.12 -17.82
C TYR A 87 -5.07 -16.52 -18.99
N GLY A 88 -4.94 -17.17 -20.15
CA GLY A 88 -5.50 -16.66 -21.39
C GLY A 88 -6.96 -17.02 -21.57
N SER A 89 -7.88 -16.39 -20.89
CA SER A 89 -9.30 -16.50 -21.26
C SER A 89 -10.14 -15.45 -20.54
N GLY A 90 -10.23 -14.29 -21.11
CA GLY A 90 -11.19 -13.29 -20.69
C GLY A 90 -11.12 -12.06 -21.58
N PRO A 91 -12.23 -11.35 -21.79
CA PRO A 91 -12.20 -10.08 -22.47
C PRO A 91 -11.23 -9.15 -21.70
N GLY A 92 -10.25 -8.60 -22.41
CA GLY A 92 -9.18 -7.78 -21.82
C GLY A 92 -7.82 -8.44 -21.73
N ASN A 93 -7.66 -9.66 -22.20
CA ASN A 93 -6.34 -10.28 -22.36
C ASN A 93 -5.66 -9.74 -23.63
N GLU A 94 -4.38 -9.47 -23.55
CA GLU A 94 -3.54 -8.93 -24.63
C GLU A 94 -3.66 -9.69 -25.96
N LYS A 95 -4.11 -10.95 -25.94
CA LYS A 95 -4.40 -11.72 -27.14
C LYS A 95 -5.64 -11.25 -27.90
N ASP A 96 -6.63 -10.70 -27.21
CA ASP A 96 -7.86 -10.23 -27.85
C ASP A 96 -7.66 -8.86 -28.51
N GLU A 97 -6.80 -8.02 -27.95
CA GLU A 97 -6.49 -6.72 -28.52
C GLU A 97 -5.71 -6.82 -29.83
N ARG A 98 -4.83 -7.81 -29.98
CA ARG A 98 -4.08 -8.06 -31.21
C ARG A 98 -4.94 -8.60 -32.35
N ASN A 99 -6.03 -9.31 -32.04
CA ASN A 99 -6.94 -9.85 -33.05
C ASN A 99 -8.06 -8.88 -33.46
N SER A 100 -8.30 -7.84 -32.68
CA SER A 100 -9.32 -6.82 -33.02
C SER A 100 -8.83 -5.70 -33.92
N SER A 101 -7.52 -5.62 -34.16
CA SER A 101 -6.88 -4.63 -35.01
C SER A 101 -6.37 -5.17 -36.37
N ALA A 102 -6.77 -6.39 -36.71
CA ALA A 102 -6.57 -6.97 -38.06
C ALA A 102 -7.95 -7.07 -38.81
#